data_e8176996a4e2ecc4164a6f43ff33baf8
#
_entry.id   e8176996a4e2ecc4164a6f43ff33baf8
#
_cell.length_a   1.000
_cell.length_b   1.000
_cell.length_c   1.000
_cell.angle_alpha   90.00
_cell.angle_beta   90.00
_cell.angle_gamma   90.00
#
_symmetry.space_group_name_H-M   'P 1'
#
loop_
_entity.id
_entity.type
_entity.pdbx_description
1 polymer ?
#
loop_
_entity_poly.entity_id
_entity_poly.type
_entity_poly.pdbx_seq_one_letter_code
_entity_poly.pdbx_strand_id
1 'polypeptide(L)'
;MKFLALLLLAAAAVPARAADYPLGPDSQVQPDVPHGTVTKHVLPAGRFYPGTPHNYAVYVPAQYNAARPTPFMIFLDGSGFLSDKERAPTVFDNLIAKHELPPMIAIFIDPGILPAFSDNVQNRYERVFEYDSISDRFSHFLVEELIPTLAKSYHLSRNPDDRGICGVSTGAVGAFMAAWHRPDQFHRVLSFIGTYVAMKGADTLPALVRKTEPKPIRVFMQDGKNDHIVPAEPYGTFYAGSWPINNQVMYEALEYAGYDVKLVMGEEGHNMKQGAAILPDALRWLWRGYPQAIAIHEPPGMHQPGWDPRAKVYSLVNLNEPWEEMNARVRTSVGSLTAAKNGDVFFAGPGPENIQRVDNHGDVTTLPRRIPTGALASGPDGKIYAAEPAHHRIVSFDIDGDQKVVAQNVEANALVVTSHNTLYFVDEQTKTVGYVDTNGKVRFVYGAGEIGRPSALTLSPDEGMLVVTDWQGRFSWSFQIVGEGSLANGEPYYRLEMPEQFGEPDWLSRVSGVAEDTTGMVYFATPLGIQVCEANGRLAAILNPPEHGNIVNLVFGGKDRDWLYITENGKLFRRHARVKGVAPGSPEKPPKPSL
;
A
#
# COMPACT_ATOMS: atom_id res chain seq x y z
N MET A 1 -77.97 -1.89 -14.29
CA MET A 1 -76.99 -2.55 -15.13
C MET A 1 -76.16 -1.48 -15.80
N LYS A 2 -74.92 -1.22 -15.27
CA LYS A 2 -73.91 -0.36 -15.90
C LYS A 2 -72.68 -1.21 -16.10
N PHE A 3 -72.36 -1.53 -17.35
CA PHE A 3 -71.15 -2.23 -17.73
C PHE A 3 -69.95 -1.25 -17.65
N LEU A 4 -68.98 -1.58 -16.83
CA LEU A 4 -67.69 -0.89 -16.77
C LEU A 4 -66.71 -1.65 -17.68
N ALA A 5 -66.34 -1.04 -18.81
CA ALA A 5 -65.34 -1.59 -19.73
C ALA A 5 -63.93 -1.29 -19.17
N LEU A 6 -63.20 -2.35 -18.81
CA LEU A 6 -61.81 -2.27 -18.42
C LEU A 6 -60.92 -2.26 -19.68
N LEU A 7 -60.34 -1.12 -20.04
CA LEU A 7 -59.30 -1.05 -21.07
C LEU A 7 -57.99 -1.57 -20.49
N LEU A 8 -57.56 -2.77 -20.90
CA LEU A 8 -56.18 -3.24 -20.69
C LEU A 8 -55.26 -2.53 -21.69
N LEU A 9 -54.46 -1.56 -21.22
CA LEU A 9 -53.30 -1.09 -21.96
C LEU A 9 -52.20 -2.18 -21.88
N ALA A 10 -52.03 -2.92 -22.98
CA ALA A 10 -50.86 -3.75 -23.20
C ALA A 10 -49.69 -2.81 -23.49
N ALA A 11 -48.84 -2.58 -22.49
CA ALA A 11 -47.55 -1.96 -22.70
C ALA A 11 -46.69 -2.95 -23.52
N ALA A 12 -46.55 -2.68 -24.82
CA ALA A 12 -45.55 -3.37 -25.64
C ALA A 12 -44.16 -3.06 -25.07
N ALA A 13 -43.58 -4.04 -24.41
CA ALA A 13 -42.15 -3.99 -24.09
C ALA A 13 -41.39 -3.96 -25.42
N VAL A 14 -40.87 -2.78 -25.78
CA VAL A 14 -39.90 -2.66 -26.87
C VAL A 14 -38.68 -3.43 -26.40
N PRO A 15 -38.26 -4.51 -27.09
CA PRO A 15 -37.06 -5.20 -26.71
C PRO A 15 -35.90 -4.17 -26.78
N ALA A 16 -35.20 -3.97 -25.66
CA ALA A 16 -34.00 -3.17 -25.63
C ALA A 16 -33.04 -3.78 -26.66
N ARG A 17 -32.82 -3.03 -27.77
CA ARG A 17 -31.89 -3.47 -28.80
C ARG A 17 -30.53 -3.54 -28.14
N ALA A 18 -29.92 -4.73 -28.11
CA ALA A 18 -28.54 -4.87 -27.63
C ALA A 18 -27.67 -3.82 -28.32
N ALA A 19 -26.91 -3.04 -27.56
CA ALA A 19 -26.06 -2.03 -28.13
C ALA A 19 -25.05 -2.72 -29.06
N ASP A 20 -24.92 -2.21 -30.27
CA ASP A 20 -23.95 -2.74 -31.23
C ASP A 20 -22.61 -1.99 -31.01
N TYR A 21 -21.54 -2.74 -30.72
CA TYR A 21 -20.19 -2.22 -30.53
C TYR A 21 -19.27 -2.70 -31.67
N PRO A 22 -19.45 -2.22 -32.90
CA PRO A 22 -18.59 -2.60 -34.02
C PRO A 22 -17.16 -2.06 -33.80
N LEU A 23 -16.18 -2.82 -34.26
CA LEU A 23 -14.79 -2.36 -34.29
C LEU A 23 -14.65 -1.19 -35.27
N GLY A 24 -14.17 -0.05 -34.75
CA GLY A 24 -13.94 1.16 -35.53
C GLY A 24 -12.73 1.06 -36.50
N PRO A 25 -12.48 2.12 -37.27
CA PRO A 25 -11.38 2.15 -38.26
C PRO A 25 -10.00 1.87 -37.64
N ASP A 26 -9.77 2.29 -36.40
CA ASP A 26 -8.49 2.09 -35.70
C ASP A 26 -8.22 0.62 -35.33
N SER A 27 -9.25 -0.21 -35.36
CA SER A 27 -9.13 -1.65 -35.16
C SER A 27 -9.14 -2.44 -36.49
N GLN A 28 -9.05 -1.75 -37.65
CA GLN A 28 -8.98 -2.36 -38.96
C GLN A 28 -7.60 -2.15 -39.57
N VAL A 29 -7.10 -3.16 -40.29
CA VAL A 29 -5.83 -3.06 -41.03
C VAL A 29 -5.91 -1.95 -42.06
N GLN A 30 -4.94 -1.02 -42.04
CA GLN A 30 -4.86 0.08 -42.98
C GLN A 30 -3.70 -0.16 -43.94
N PRO A 31 -3.90 -0.02 -45.26
CA PRO A 31 -2.87 -0.38 -46.29
C PRO A 31 -1.55 0.37 -46.16
N ASP A 32 -1.61 1.64 -45.73
CA ASP A 32 -0.47 2.55 -45.69
C ASP A 32 0.17 2.65 -44.28
N VAL A 33 -0.27 1.83 -43.32
CA VAL A 33 0.26 1.82 -41.96
C VAL A 33 1.35 0.75 -41.85
N PRO A 34 2.56 1.10 -41.38
CA PRO A 34 3.59 0.10 -41.10
C PRO A 34 3.17 -0.85 -40.00
N HIS A 35 3.26 -2.15 -40.26
CA HIS A 35 2.85 -3.18 -39.29
C HIS A 35 4.01 -3.66 -38.43
N GLY A 36 3.77 -3.80 -37.14
CA GLY A 36 4.69 -4.44 -36.20
C GLY A 36 4.72 -5.95 -36.37
N THR A 37 5.59 -6.59 -35.64
CA THR A 37 5.75 -8.05 -35.64
C THR A 37 5.33 -8.64 -34.29
N VAL A 38 4.68 -9.81 -34.32
CA VAL A 38 4.30 -10.54 -33.09
C VAL A 38 5.08 -11.87 -33.05
N THR A 39 5.83 -12.08 -31.98
CA THR A 39 6.56 -13.32 -31.73
C THR A 39 6.06 -14.01 -30.47
N LYS A 40 5.95 -15.34 -30.50
CA LYS A 40 5.46 -16.16 -29.39
C LYS A 40 6.61 -16.81 -28.63
N HIS A 41 6.49 -16.86 -27.32
CA HIS A 41 7.52 -17.35 -26.40
C HIS A 41 6.89 -18.10 -25.23
N VAL A 42 7.73 -18.82 -24.50
CA VAL A 42 7.39 -19.45 -23.22
C VAL A 42 8.36 -18.94 -22.17
N LEU A 43 7.83 -18.37 -21.09
CA LEU A 43 8.61 -18.09 -19.88
C LEU A 43 8.66 -19.37 -19.05
N PRO A 44 9.85 -19.93 -18.78
CA PRO A 44 9.97 -21.09 -17.92
C PRO A 44 9.45 -20.82 -16.52
N ALA A 45 9.07 -21.87 -15.82
CA ALA A 45 8.70 -21.79 -14.41
C ALA A 45 9.82 -21.14 -13.59
N GLY A 46 9.44 -20.17 -12.76
CA GLY A 46 10.36 -19.40 -11.92
C GLY A 46 10.10 -19.60 -10.42
N ARG A 47 10.61 -18.67 -9.64
CA ARG A 47 10.50 -18.67 -8.17
C ARG A 47 9.07 -18.41 -7.70
N PHE A 48 8.37 -17.46 -8.36
CA PHE A 48 7.07 -17.00 -7.88
C PHE A 48 5.95 -17.99 -8.18
N TYR A 49 6.05 -18.73 -9.28
CA TYR A 49 5.10 -19.80 -9.66
C TYR A 49 5.87 -21.07 -10.02
N PRO A 50 6.36 -21.84 -9.02
CA PRO A 50 7.18 -23.03 -9.23
C PRO A 50 6.45 -24.09 -10.06
N GLY A 51 7.13 -24.64 -11.05
CA GLY A 51 6.57 -25.66 -11.94
C GLY A 51 5.59 -25.13 -13.00
N THR A 52 5.30 -23.84 -13.02
CA THR A 52 4.25 -23.22 -13.86
C THR A 52 4.89 -22.36 -14.95
N PRO A 53 4.98 -22.82 -16.20
CA PRO A 53 5.39 -22.00 -17.33
C PRO A 53 4.27 -21.06 -17.77
N HIS A 54 4.65 -19.94 -18.40
CA HIS A 54 3.71 -18.94 -18.93
C HIS A 54 3.95 -18.74 -20.43
N ASN A 55 2.88 -18.84 -21.23
CA ASN A 55 2.93 -18.44 -22.63
C ASN A 55 2.84 -16.92 -22.73
N TYR A 56 3.67 -16.34 -23.57
CA TYR A 56 3.56 -14.91 -23.88
C TYR A 56 3.90 -14.61 -25.33
N ALA A 57 3.41 -13.48 -25.84
CA ALA A 57 3.80 -12.97 -27.13
C ALA A 57 4.28 -11.51 -26.99
N VAL A 58 5.19 -11.11 -27.85
CA VAL A 58 5.73 -9.76 -27.89
C VAL A 58 5.42 -9.14 -29.25
N TYR A 59 4.67 -8.05 -29.23
CA TYR A 59 4.50 -7.16 -30.37
C TYR A 59 5.58 -6.09 -30.35
N VAL A 60 6.30 -5.96 -31.45
CA VAL A 60 7.32 -4.92 -31.66
C VAL A 60 6.87 -4.04 -32.82
N PRO A 61 6.64 -2.72 -32.62
CA PRO A 61 6.19 -1.84 -33.69
C PRO A 61 7.27 -1.67 -34.75
N ALA A 62 6.86 -1.37 -35.98
CA ALA A 62 7.81 -1.11 -37.10
C ALA A 62 8.77 0.06 -36.80
N GLN A 63 8.37 0.99 -35.94
CA GLN A 63 9.14 2.17 -35.53
C GLN A 63 10.10 1.88 -34.34
N TYR A 64 10.23 0.65 -33.89
CA TYR A 64 11.10 0.29 -32.76
C TYR A 64 12.56 0.67 -33.05
N ASN A 65 13.21 1.27 -32.08
CA ASN A 65 14.63 1.64 -32.14
C ASN A 65 15.36 1.12 -30.87
N ALA A 66 16.18 0.10 -31.04
CA ALA A 66 16.93 -0.53 -29.94
C ALA A 66 17.95 0.42 -29.26
N ALA A 67 18.32 1.56 -29.90
CA ALA A 67 19.22 2.54 -29.29
C ALA A 67 18.54 3.43 -28.25
N ARG A 68 17.22 3.40 -28.14
CA ARG A 68 16.44 4.24 -27.20
C ARG A 68 15.60 3.39 -26.26
N PRO A 69 15.49 3.78 -24.96
CA PRO A 69 14.53 3.15 -24.06
C PRO A 69 13.13 3.25 -24.65
N THR A 70 12.42 2.13 -24.70
CA THR A 70 11.11 2.03 -25.36
C THR A 70 10.01 1.84 -24.32
N PRO A 71 8.95 2.65 -24.34
CA PRO A 71 7.75 2.42 -23.56
C PRO A 71 7.17 1.03 -23.84
N PHE A 72 6.47 0.48 -22.86
CA PHE A 72 5.81 -0.81 -23.05
C PHE A 72 4.51 -0.96 -22.24
N MET A 73 3.70 -1.90 -22.68
CA MET A 73 2.46 -2.26 -21.99
C MET A 73 2.29 -3.77 -21.91
N ILE A 74 1.91 -4.29 -20.74
CA ILE A 74 1.63 -5.71 -20.50
C ILE A 74 0.12 -5.93 -20.55
N PHE A 75 -0.32 -6.97 -21.26
CA PHE A 75 -1.71 -7.40 -21.37
C PHE A 75 -1.85 -8.78 -20.76
N LEU A 76 -2.64 -8.87 -19.69
CA LEU A 76 -2.98 -10.12 -19.03
C LEU A 76 -4.13 -10.80 -19.79
N ASP A 77 -4.21 -12.14 -19.78
CA ASP A 77 -5.01 -12.92 -20.73
C ASP A 77 -4.66 -12.58 -22.20
N GLY A 78 -3.37 -12.47 -22.45
CA GLY A 78 -2.79 -11.84 -23.62
C GLY A 78 -3.22 -12.44 -24.95
N SER A 79 -3.45 -13.75 -25.00
CA SER A 79 -3.94 -14.45 -26.22
C SER A 79 -5.30 -13.92 -26.70
N GLY A 80 -6.15 -13.45 -25.78
CA GLY A 80 -7.42 -12.81 -26.10
C GLY A 80 -7.22 -11.55 -26.95
N PHE A 81 -6.32 -10.67 -26.53
CA PHE A 81 -6.03 -9.41 -27.23
C PHE A 81 -5.37 -9.58 -28.60
N LEU A 82 -4.80 -10.76 -28.89
CA LEU A 82 -4.25 -11.12 -30.20
C LEU A 82 -5.32 -11.68 -31.15
N SER A 83 -6.54 -11.89 -30.69
CA SER A 83 -7.63 -12.47 -31.49
C SER A 83 -8.17 -11.48 -32.52
N ASP A 84 -8.92 -12.00 -33.49
CA ASP A 84 -9.64 -11.17 -34.47
C ASP A 84 -10.77 -10.32 -33.86
N LYS A 85 -11.10 -10.54 -32.58
CA LYS A 85 -12.13 -9.78 -31.87
C LYS A 85 -11.58 -8.51 -31.25
N GLU A 86 -10.36 -8.58 -30.67
CA GLU A 86 -9.74 -7.47 -29.96
C GLU A 86 -8.71 -6.72 -30.82
N ARG A 87 -7.93 -7.42 -31.64
CA ARG A 87 -6.98 -6.88 -32.64
C ARG A 87 -5.98 -5.85 -32.07
N ALA A 88 -5.50 -6.04 -30.85
CA ALA A 88 -4.62 -5.06 -30.21
C ALA A 88 -3.37 -4.69 -31.06
N PRO A 89 -2.66 -5.61 -31.73
CA PRO A 89 -1.55 -5.24 -32.60
C PRO A 89 -1.93 -4.24 -33.70
N THR A 90 -3.09 -4.43 -34.36
CA THR A 90 -3.61 -3.52 -35.39
C THR A 90 -3.93 -2.14 -34.80
N VAL A 91 -4.49 -2.11 -33.58
CA VAL A 91 -4.77 -0.85 -32.87
C VAL A 91 -3.45 -0.11 -32.58
N PHE A 92 -2.42 -0.81 -32.12
CA PHE A 92 -1.10 -0.21 -31.90
C PHE A 92 -0.50 0.33 -33.19
N ASP A 93 -0.51 -0.44 -34.29
CA ASP A 93 -0.01 0.01 -35.60
C ASP A 93 -0.66 1.34 -36.01
N ASN A 94 -1.99 1.39 -35.97
CA ASN A 94 -2.77 2.55 -36.39
C ASN A 94 -2.54 3.78 -35.49
N LEU A 95 -2.55 3.61 -34.17
CA LEU A 95 -2.37 4.73 -33.24
C LEU A 95 -0.93 5.27 -33.23
N ILE A 96 0.07 4.41 -33.37
CA ILE A 96 1.48 4.81 -33.49
C ILE A 96 1.70 5.56 -34.81
N ALA A 97 1.14 5.07 -35.91
CA ALA A 97 1.25 5.76 -37.23
C ALA A 97 0.57 7.14 -37.20
N LYS A 98 -0.50 7.33 -36.43
CA LYS A 98 -1.17 8.63 -36.23
C LYS A 98 -0.46 9.53 -35.20
N HIS A 99 0.63 9.08 -34.57
CA HIS A 99 1.31 9.78 -33.45
C HIS A 99 0.42 10.04 -32.24
N GLU A 100 -0.61 9.22 -32.04
CA GLU A 100 -1.52 9.27 -30.90
C GLU A 100 -1.03 8.38 -29.73
N LEU A 101 -0.12 7.45 -30.04
CA LEU A 101 0.70 6.69 -29.08
C LEU A 101 2.18 6.83 -29.44
N PRO A 102 3.08 6.79 -28.45
CA PRO A 102 4.50 6.62 -28.74
C PRO A 102 4.75 5.22 -29.33
N PRO A 103 5.81 5.03 -30.12
CA PRO A 103 6.28 3.70 -30.47
C PRO A 103 6.55 2.90 -29.20
N MET A 104 5.79 1.81 -28.97
CA MET A 104 5.88 1.01 -27.76
C MET A 104 5.78 -0.48 -28.03
N ILE A 105 6.41 -1.28 -27.18
CA ILE A 105 6.30 -2.74 -27.18
C ILE A 105 5.04 -3.14 -26.39
N ALA A 106 4.26 -4.10 -26.92
CA ALA A 106 3.18 -4.73 -26.18
C ALA A 106 3.52 -6.20 -25.87
N ILE A 107 3.34 -6.57 -24.61
CA ILE A 107 3.60 -7.91 -24.10
C ILE A 107 2.26 -8.55 -23.74
N PHE A 108 1.92 -9.64 -24.39
CA PHE A 108 0.68 -10.38 -24.22
C PHE A 108 0.99 -11.67 -23.46
N ILE A 109 0.69 -11.73 -22.17
CA ILE A 109 0.99 -12.88 -21.32
C ILE A 109 -0.30 -13.57 -20.87
N ASP A 110 -0.33 -14.89 -21.00
CA ASP A 110 -1.40 -15.73 -20.47
C ASP A 110 -1.05 -16.21 -19.06
N PRO A 111 -2.07 -16.50 -18.23
CA PRO A 111 -1.84 -17.09 -16.92
C PRO A 111 -1.18 -18.45 -17.04
N GLY A 112 -0.46 -18.84 -16.01
CA GLY A 112 0.24 -20.10 -15.98
C GLY A 112 -0.70 -21.30 -15.89
N ILE A 113 -0.19 -22.43 -16.34
CA ILE A 113 -0.82 -23.75 -16.15
C ILE A 113 0.24 -24.67 -15.58
N LEU A 114 0.03 -25.18 -14.36
CA LEU A 114 0.86 -26.24 -13.82
C LEU A 114 0.45 -27.56 -14.46
N PRO A 115 1.33 -28.18 -15.27
CA PRO A 115 0.98 -29.42 -15.97
C PRO A 115 0.69 -30.56 -15.01
N ALA A 116 -0.32 -31.35 -15.34
CA ALA A 116 -0.55 -32.63 -14.68
C ALA A 116 0.63 -33.61 -14.94
N PHE A 117 0.87 -34.49 -13.99
CA PHE A 117 1.93 -35.50 -14.13
C PHE A 117 1.53 -36.67 -15.06
N SER A 118 0.26 -36.77 -15.45
CA SER A 118 -0.25 -37.76 -16.40
C SER A 118 -1.55 -37.33 -17.05
N ASP A 119 -1.90 -37.93 -18.19
CA ASP A 119 -3.12 -37.60 -18.96
C ASP A 119 -4.43 -37.87 -18.20
N ASN A 120 -4.39 -38.70 -17.15
CA ASN A 120 -5.55 -39.03 -16.32
C ASN A 120 -5.76 -38.06 -15.15
N VAL A 121 -4.92 -37.02 -15.02
CA VAL A 121 -4.95 -36.02 -13.95
C VAL A 121 -5.12 -34.65 -14.55
N GLN A 122 -5.93 -33.82 -13.90
CA GLN A 122 -6.21 -32.46 -14.36
C GLN A 122 -5.00 -31.54 -14.10
N ASN A 123 -4.71 -30.66 -15.06
CA ASN A 123 -3.81 -29.51 -14.84
C ASN A 123 -4.34 -28.60 -13.73
N ARG A 124 -3.45 -27.90 -13.03
CA ARG A 124 -3.85 -26.80 -12.14
C ARG A 124 -3.78 -25.50 -12.91
N TYR A 125 -4.95 -24.87 -13.07
CA TYR A 125 -5.09 -23.59 -13.76
C TYR A 125 -4.88 -22.44 -12.77
N GLU A 126 -3.87 -21.61 -13.03
CA GLU A 126 -3.39 -20.61 -12.06
C GLU A 126 -4.07 -19.24 -12.20
N ARG A 127 -4.91 -19.01 -13.21
CA ARG A 127 -5.45 -17.69 -13.54
C ARG A 127 -6.04 -16.94 -12.34
N VAL A 128 -6.93 -17.57 -11.59
CA VAL A 128 -7.54 -16.94 -10.40
C VAL A 128 -6.52 -16.79 -9.27
N PHE A 129 -5.59 -17.72 -9.15
CA PHE A 129 -4.53 -17.67 -8.16
C PHE A 129 -3.53 -16.55 -8.43
N GLU A 130 -3.18 -16.32 -9.70
CA GLU A 130 -2.24 -15.28 -10.10
C GLU A 130 -2.89 -13.89 -10.11
N TYR A 131 -4.09 -13.75 -10.69
CA TYR A 131 -4.68 -12.47 -11.05
C TYR A 131 -5.66 -11.90 -10.03
N ASP A 132 -6.37 -12.76 -9.28
CA ASP A 132 -7.40 -12.34 -8.34
C ASP A 132 -6.87 -12.21 -6.89
N SER A 133 -5.58 -12.40 -6.70
CA SER A 133 -4.90 -12.22 -5.42
C SER A 133 -4.59 -10.75 -5.17
N ILE A 134 -4.88 -10.28 -3.97
CA ILE A 134 -4.49 -8.92 -3.52
C ILE A 134 -3.05 -8.87 -2.98
N SER A 135 -2.32 -9.99 -3.01
CA SER A 135 -0.92 -10.09 -2.60
C SER A 135 0.04 -9.48 -3.64
N ASP A 136 1.24 -9.14 -3.22
CA ASP A 136 2.29 -8.59 -4.08
C ASP A 136 3.00 -9.63 -4.97
N ARG A 137 2.64 -10.93 -4.84
CA ARG A 137 3.32 -12.03 -5.54
C ARG A 137 3.37 -11.84 -7.05
N PHE A 138 2.23 -11.47 -7.65
CA PHE A 138 2.15 -11.29 -9.10
C PHE A 138 2.98 -10.09 -9.58
N SER A 139 3.03 -9.02 -8.80
CA SER A 139 3.89 -7.87 -9.13
C SER A 139 5.38 -8.23 -9.10
N HIS A 140 5.80 -9.05 -8.13
CA HIS A 140 7.16 -9.58 -8.10
C HIS A 140 7.48 -10.46 -9.30
N PHE A 141 6.57 -11.35 -9.70
CA PHE A 141 6.72 -12.17 -10.90
C PHE A 141 6.96 -11.31 -12.15
N LEU A 142 6.15 -10.28 -12.34
CA LEU A 142 6.32 -9.38 -13.50
C LEU A 142 7.67 -8.65 -13.46
N VAL A 143 8.05 -8.12 -12.32
CA VAL A 143 9.23 -7.25 -12.19
C VAL A 143 10.54 -8.03 -12.10
N GLU A 144 10.55 -9.21 -11.49
CA GLU A 144 11.77 -9.97 -11.22
C GLU A 144 12.00 -11.14 -12.20
N GLU A 145 10.96 -11.59 -12.93
CA GLU A 145 11.09 -12.69 -13.88
C GLU A 145 10.76 -12.28 -15.32
N LEU A 146 9.56 -11.73 -15.58
CA LEU A 146 9.13 -11.42 -16.95
C LEU A 146 9.93 -10.26 -17.54
N ILE A 147 9.92 -9.08 -16.90
CA ILE A 147 10.58 -7.87 -17.41
C ILE A 147 12.09 -8.08 -17.60
N PRO A 148 12.85 -8.69 -16.67
CA PRO A 148 14.26 -8.98 -16.88
C PRO A 148 14.52 -9.96 -18.03
N THR A 149 13.61 -10.88 -18.29
CA THR A 149 13.72 -11.79 -19.44
C THR A 149 13.54 -11.05 -20.76
N LEU A 150 12.56 -10.15 -20.84
CA LEU A 150 12.34 -9.30 -22.01
C LEU A 150 13.49 -8.30 -22.25
N ALA A 151 14.06 -7.75 -21.18
CA ALA A 151 15.15 -6.78 -21.24
C ALA A 151 16.46 -7.36 -21.82
N LYS A 152 16.58 -8.68 -21.95
CA LYS A 152 17.70 -9.34 -22.67
C LYS A 152 17.64 -9.10 -24.18
N SER A 153 16.44 -8.88 -24.72
CA SER A 153 16.19 -8.76 -26.16
C SER A 153 15.73 -7.37 -26.58
N TYR A 154 15.16 -6.60 -25.67
CA TYR A 154 14.55 -5.30 -25.96
C TYR A 154 15.06 -4.23 -24.99
N HIS A 155 15.28 -3.01 -25.53
CA HIS A 155 15.66 -1.86 -24.70
C HIS A 155 14.39 -1.22 -24.08
N LEU A 156 13.86 -1.85 -23.02
CA LEU A 156 12.67 -1.40 -22.30
C LEU A 156 12.99 -0.19 -21.40
N SER A 157 12.10 0.80 -21.37
CA SER A 157 12.21 1.93 -20.47
C SER A 157 12.13 1.48 -19.00
N ARG A 158 12.88 2.17 -18.13
CA ARG A 158 12.83 2.00 -16.68
C ARG A 158 11.95 3.03 -15.97
N ASN A 159 11.49 4.05 -16.71
CA ASN A 159 10.60 5.05 -16.18
C ASN A 159 9.18 4.46 -16.00
N PRO A 160 8.57 4.50 -14.81
CA PRO A 160 7.23 3.97 -14.58
C PRO A 160 6.14 4.69 -15.40
N ASP A 161 6.36 5.95 -15.79
CA ASP A 161 5.45 6.68 -16.69
C ASP A 161 5.44 6.15 -18.14
N ASP A 162 6.44 5.36 -18.51
CA ASP A 162 6.56 4.70 -19.81
C ASP A 162 5.97 3.27 -19.79
N ARG A 163 5.34 2.86 -18.66
CA ARG A 163 4.91 1.49 -18.46
C ARG A 163 3.43 1.41 -18.13
N GLY A 164 2.73 0.56 -18.87
CA GLY A 164 1.32 0.28 -18.65
C GLY A 164 1.03 -1.20 -18.44
N ILE A 165 -0.11 -1.49 -17.83
CA ILE A 165 -0.63 -2.84 -17.65
C ILE A 165 -2.14 -2.87 -17.87
N CYS A 166 -2.61 -3.90 -18.55
CA CYS A 166 -4.01 -4.10 -18.91
C CYS A 166 -4.48 -5.48 -18.45
N GLY A 167 -5.71 -5.57 -17.99
CA GLY A 167 -6.32 -6.85 -17.67
C GLY A 167 -7.83 -6.85 -17.87
N VAL A 168 -8.38 -8.07 -17.96
CA VAL A 168 -9.79 -8.36 -18.17
C VAL A 168 -10.30 -9.22 -17.01
N SER A 169 -11.46 -8.87 -16.43
CA SER A 169 -12.08 -9.65 -15.37
C SER A 169 -11.13 -9.78 -14.15
N THR A 170 -10.76 -10.99 -13.73
CA THR A 170 -9.72 -11.19 -12.69
C THR A 170 -8.37 -10.59 -13.10
N GLY A 171 -8.04 -10.61 -14.40
CA GLY A 171 -6.85 -9.94 -14.91
C GLY A 171 -6.84 -8.43 -14.67
N ALA A 172 -8.02 -7.77 -14.60
CA ALA A 172 -8.10 -6.35 -14.25
C ALA A 172 -7.70 -6.09 -12.80
N VAL A 173 -8.04 -7.00 -11.88
CA VAL A 173 -7.55 -6.96 -10.49
C VAL A 173 -6.03 -7.14 -10.48
N GLY A 174 -5.51 -8.16 -11.17
CA GLY A 174 -4.07 -8.40 -11.29
C GLY A 174 -3.29 -7.21 -11.86
N ALA A 175 -3.85 -6.53 -12.88
CA ALA A 175 -3.27 -5.33 -13.47
C ALA A 175 -3.23 -4.15 -12.47
N PHE A 176 -4.35 -3.92 -11.77
CA PHE A 176 -4.42 -2.89 -10.74
C PHE A 176 -3.46 -3.18 -9.59
N MET A 177 -3.44 -4.41 -9.07
CA MET A 177 -2.57 -4.80 -7.96
C MET A 177 -1.08 -4.76 -8.32
N ALA A 178 -0.72 -5.08 -9.57
CA ALA A 178 0.66 -4.93 -10.03
C ALA A 178 1.13 -3.47 -9.95
N ALA A 179 0.33 -2.52 -10.40
CA ALA A 179 0.64 -1.09 -10.28
C ALA A 179 0.54 -0.59 -8.83
N TRP A 180 -0.44 -1.09 -8.06
CA TRP A 180 -0.64 -0.73 -6.66
C TRP A 180 0.56 -1.10 -5.77
N HIS A 181 1.06 -2.33 -5.92
CA HIS A 181 2.23 -2.80 -5.16
C HIS A 181 3.54 -2.23 -5.69
N ARG A 182 3.63 -1.97 -7.00
CA ARG A 182 4.84 -1.49 -7.67
C ARG A 182 4.60 -0.19 -8.44
N PRO A 183 4.22 0.91 -7.73
CA PRO A 183 4.08 2.22 -8.35
C PRO A 183 5.42 2.78 -8.86
N ASP A 184 6.56 2.22 -8.44
CA ASP A 184 7.88 2.46 -9.02
C ASP A 184 8.07 1.82 -10.40
N GLN A 185 7.14 0.97 -10.83
CA GLN A 185 7.23 0.21 -12.08
C GLN A 185 6.11 0.53 -13.07
N PHE A 186 4.89 0.81 -12.61
CA PHE A 186 3.72 0.99 -13.47
C PHE A 186 2.86 2.16 -13.02
N HIS A 187 2.65 3.12 -13.92
CA HIS A 187 1.77 4.27 -13.67
C HIS A 187 0.48 4.25 -14.49
N ARG A 188 0.26 3.28 -15.39
CA ARG A 188 -0.88 3.25 -16.30
C ARG A 188 -1.61 1.91 -16.23
N VAL A 189 -2.91 1.94 -15.91
CA VAL A 189 -3.74 0.74 -15.76
C VAL A 189 -4.97 0.82 -16.66
N LEU A 190 -5.20 -0.24 -17.47
CA LEU A 190 -6.48 -0.51 -18.12
C LEU A 190 -7.19 -1.67 -17.42
N SER A 191 -8.39 -1.44 -16.95
CA SER A 191 -9.23 -2.39 -16.23
C SER A 191 -10.53 -2.60 -16.99
N PHE A 192 -10.66 -3.72 -17.70
CA PHE A 192 -11.87 -4.08 -18.42
C PHE A 192 -12.68 -5.10 -17.62
N ILE A 193 -14.01 -4.85 -17.43
CA ILE A 193 -14.96 -5.72 -16.72
C ILE A 193 -14.36 -6.29 -15.42
N GLY A 194 -13.78 -5.42 -14.58
CA GLY A 194 -12.95 -5.80 -13.45
C GLY A 194 -13.70 -6.61 -12.37
N THR A 195 -13.07 -7.67 -11.88
CA THR A 195 -13.62 -8.56 -10.82
C THR A 195 -13.37 -7.98 -9.43
N TYR A 196 -13.83 -6.76 -9.15
CA TYR A 196 -13.70 -6.13 -7.83
C TYR A 196 -14.74 -6.63 -6.83
N VAL A 197 -15.04 -7.93 -6.88
CA VAL A 197 -16.04 -8.63 -6.05
C VAL A 197 -15.34 -9.58 -5.06
N ALA A 198 -16.11 -10.15 -4.13
CA ALA A 198 -15.61 -10.96 -3.02
C ALA A 198 -15.15 -12.38 -3.42
N MET A 199 -14.38 -12.53 -4.50
CA MET A 199 -13.83 -13.84 -4.89
C MET A 199 -12.56 -14.19 -4.11
N LYS A 200 -11.58 -13.28 -4.06
CA LYS A 200 -10.32 -13.45 -3.33
C LYS A 200 -9.84 -12.15 -2.65
N GLY A 201 -10.75 -11.34 -2.16
CA GLY A 201 -10.44 -10.14 -1.38
C GLY A 201 -10.47 -8.82 -2.16
N ALA A 202 -10.69 -8.82 -3.48
CA ALA A 202 -10.72 -7.59 -4.29
C ALA A 202 -11.85 -6.62 -3.90
N ASP A 203 -12.90 -7.08 -3.24
CA ASP A 203 -13.98 -6.27 -2.66
C ASP A 203 -13.51 -5.36 -1.52
N THR A 204 -12.35 -5.63 -0.91
CA THR A 204 -11.74 -4.79 0.13
C THR A 204 -10.96 -3.60 -0.44
N LEU A 205 -10.57 -3.65 -1.72
CA LEU A 205 -9.75 -2.64 -2.38
C LEU A 205 -10.34 -1.21 -2.34
N PRO A 206 -11.66 -1.00 -2.55
CA PRO A 206 -12.23 0.35 -2.46
C PRO A 206 -12.01 0.99 -1.08
N ALA A 207 -12.10 0.21 0.00
CA ALA A 207 -11.85 0.71 1.35
C ALA A 207 -10.36 1.02 1.58
N LEU A 208 -9.49 0.14 1.08
CA LEU A 208 -8.04 0.32 1.16
C LEU A 208 -7.57 1.55 0.37
N VAL A 209 -8.08 1.73 -0.86
CA VAL A 209 -7.80 2.90 -1.71
C VAL A 209 -8.17 4.21 -1.01
N ARG A 210 -9.37 4.28 -0.39
CA ARG A 210 -9.83 5.50 0.31
C ARG A 210 -8.97 5.89 1.51
N LYS A 211 -8.34 4.93 2.15
CA LYS A 211 -7.49 5.16 3.33
C LYS A 211 -6.03 5.40 2.98
N THR A 212 -5.58 4.91 1.84
CA THR A 212 -4.16 4.95 1.46
C THR A 212 -3.82 6.25 0.75
N GLU A 213 -2.65 6.78 1.05
CA GLU A 213 -2.04 7.88 0.29
C GLU A 213 -2.03 7.54 -1.21
N PRO A 214 -2.56 8.42 -2.08
CA PRO A 214 -2.66 8.11 -3.50
C PRO A 214 -1.28 7.90 -4.12
N LYS A 215 -1.23 6.98 -5.08
CA LYS A 215 -0.04 6.63 -5.84
C LYS A 215 -0.13 7.26 -7.24
N PRO A 216 0.98 7.55 -7.94
CA PRO A 216 0.97 8.19 -9.26
C PRO A 216 0.49 7.23 -10.36
N ILE A 217 -0.73 6.71 -10.22
CA ILE A 217 -1.33 5.74 -11.13
C ILE A 217 -2.55 6.37 -11.81
N ARG A 218 -2.62 6.27 -13.12
CA ARG A 218 -3.78 6.60 -13.94
C ARG A 218 -4.55 5.32 -14.26
N VAL A 219 -5.87 5.32 -14.06
CA VAL A 219 -6.70 4.13 -14.22
C VAL A 219 -7.85 4.39 -15.20
N PHE A 220 -7.90 3.64 -16.30
CA PHE A 220 -9.09 3.59 -17.15
C PHE A 220 -9.86 2.32 -16.82
N MET A 221 -11.14 2.45 -16.55
CA MET A 221 -12.04 1.36 -16.21
C MET A 221 -13.19 1.27 -17.25
N GLN A 222 -13.59 0.07 -17.56
CA GLN A 222 -14.80 -0.18 -18.36
C GLN A 222 -15.57 -1.35 -17.80
N ASP A 223 -16.89 -1.24 -17.77
CA ASP A 223 -17.79 -2.34 -17.45
C ASP A 223 -19.12 -2.21 -18.19
N GLY A 224 -19.95 -3.25 -18.15
CA GLY A 224 -21.30 -3.28 -18.72
C GLY A 224 -22.36 -3.33 -17.63
N LYS A 225 -23.46 -2.58 -17.82
CA LYS A 225 -24.59 -2.55 -16.87
C LYS A 225 -25.28 -3.91 -16.70
N ASN A 226 -25.13 -4.81 -17.69
CA ASN A 226 -25.68 -6.15 -17.66
C ASN A 226 -24.65 -7.23 -17.29
N ASP A 227 -23.47 -6.82 -16.80
CA ASP A 227 -22.45 -7.74 -16.33
C ASP A 227 -22.87 -8.33 -14.98
N HIS A 228 -22.72 -9.61 -14.80
CA HIS A 228 -22.95 -10.40 -13.57
C HIS A 228 -23.60 -9.63 -12.41
N ILE A 229 -24.85 -9.27 -12.58
CA ILE A 229 -25.63 -8.54 -11.58
C ILE A 229 -26.21 -9.50 -10.52
N VAL A 230 -26.48 -9.00 -9.33
CA VAL A 230 -27.13 -9.75 -8.25
C VAL A 230 -28.52 -9.15 -7.99
N PRO A 231 -29.55 -9.98 -7.88
CA PRO A 231 -29.60 -11.43 -8.01
C PRO A 231 -29.53 -11.90 -9.48
N ALA A 232 -28.62 -12.84 -9.77
CA ALA A 232 -28.55 -13.49 -11.05
C ALA A 232 -29.50 -14.71 -11.10
N GLU A 233 -29.98 -15.08 -12.28
CA GLU A 233 -30.76 -16.29 -12.46
C GLU A 233 -29.82 -17.49 -12.79
N PRO A 234 -29.97 -18.63 -12.11
CA PRO A 234 -30.76 -18.86 -10.90
C PRO A 234 -30.13 -18.24 -9.64
N TYR A 235 -30.96 -17.90 -8.67
CA TYR A 235 -30.54 -17.31 -7.40
C TYR A 235 -29.38 -18.06 -6.74
N GLY A 236 -28.40 -17.30 -6.23
CA GLY A 236 -27.22 -17.84 -5.57
C GLY A 236 -26.07 -18.22 -6.51
N THR A 237 -26.22 -18.05 -7.81
CA THR A 237 -25.15 -18.34 -8.79
C THR A 237 -23.96 -17.39 -8.64
N PHE A 238 -24.20 -16.09 -8.35
CA PHE A 238 -23.16 -15.05 -8.20
C PHE A 238 -23.15 -14.45 -6.79
N TYR A 239 -22.81 -15.27 -5.81
CA TYR A 239 -22.70 -14.82 -4.41
C TYR A 239 -21.53 -13.85 -4.16
N ALA A 240 -20.56 -13.78 -5.09
CA ALA A 240 -19.38 -12.93 -4.94
C ALA A 240 -19.66 -11.42 -5.09
N GLY A 241 -20.82 -11.01 -5.59
CA GLY A 241 -21.22 -9.61 -5.75
C GLY A 241 -21.73 -9.26 -7.14
N SER A 242 -21.89 -7.98 -7.39
CA SER A 242 -22.34 -7.41 -8.67
C SER A 242 -21.19 -6.66 -9.32
N TRP A 243 -20.77 -7.07 -10.52
CA TRP A 243 -19.65 -6.42 -11.23
C TRP A 243 -19.93 -4.94 -11.51
N PRO A 244 -21.08 -4.52 -12.07
CA PRO A 244 -21.33 -3.09 -12.33
C PRO A 244 -21.26 -2.24 -11.05
N ILE A 245 -21.86 -2.72 -9.95
CA ILE A 245 -21.84 -2.00 -8.67
C ILE A 245 -20.42 -1.94 -8.11
N ASN A 246 -19.69 -3.05 -8.11
CA ASN A 246 -18.34 -3.09 -7.54
C ASN A 246 -17.33 -2.28 -8.38
N ASN A 247 -17.46 -2.26 -9.71
CA ASN A 247 -16.66 -1.37 -10.55
C ASN A 247 -16.99 0.11 -10.29
N GLN A 248 -18.27 0.45 -10.09
CA GLN A 248 -18.67 1.81 -9.69
C GLN A 248 -18.10 2.19 -8.32
N VAL A 249 -18.17 1.30 -7.32
CA VAL A 249 -17.60 1.54 -5.98
C VAL A 249 -16.08 1.70 -6.03
N MET A 250 -15.40 0.92 -6.88
CA MET A 250 -13.95 1.05 -7.09
C MET A 250 -13.59 2.37 -7.77
N TYR A 251 -14.33 2.76 -8.81
CA TYR A 251 -14.17 4.06 -9.48
C TYR A 251 -14.33 5.22 -8.48
N GLU A 252 -15.41 5.23 -7.70
CA GLU A 252 -15.67 6.26 -6.69
C GLU A 252 -14.60 6.31 -5.60
N ALA A 253 -14.01 5.16 -5.24
CA ALA A 253 -12.91 5.10 -4.31
C ALA A 253 -11.64 5.77 -4.86
N LEU A 254 -11.32 5.50 -6.12
CA LEU A 254 -10.19 6.10 -6.82
C LEU A 254 -10.39 7.62 -7.00
N GLU A 255 -11.59 8.04 -7.42
CA GLU A 255 -11.93 9.46 -7.56
C GLU A 255 -11.85 10.20 -6.22
N TYR A 256 -12.43 9.59 -5.15
CA TYR A 256 -12.36 10.12 -3.78
C TYR A 256 -10.91 10.32 -3.30
N ALA A 257 -10.03 9.37 -3.59
CA ALA A 257 -8.62 9.44 -3.19
C ALA A 257 -7.78 10.37 -4.08
N GLY A 258 -8.35 10.94 -5.17
CA GLY A 258 -7.65 11.90 -6.03
C GLY A 258 -6.88 11.28 -7.19
N TYR A 259 -7.16 10.02 -7.55
CA TYR A 259 -6.55 9.39 -8.72
C TYR A 259 -7.09 9.99 -10.02
N ASP A 260 -6.26 10.00 -11.04
CA ASP A 260 -6.67 10.27 -12.42
C ASP A 260 -7.37 9.04 -12.99
N VAL A 261 -8.69 8.98 -12.86
CA VAL A 261 -9.53 7.81 -13.17
C VAL A 261 -10.66 8.16 -14.13
N LYS A 262 -11.02 7.19 -14.99
CA LYS A 262 -12.19 7.25 -15.87
C LYS A 262 -12.89 5.91 -15.88
N LEU A 263 -14.21 5.92 -15.71
CA LEU A 263 -15.08 4.75 -15.88
C LEU A 263 -15.99 4.95 -17.10
N VAL A 264 -16.07 3.94 -17.97
CA VAL A 264 -17.00 3.88 -19.10
C VAL A 264 -17.96 2.69 -18.89
N MET A 265 -19.22 2.99 -18.59
CA MET A 265 -20.27 1.97 -18.44
C MET A 265 -21.02 1.81 -19.76
N GLY A 266 -21.12 0.57 -20.25
CA GLY A 266 -21.89 0.21 -21.44
C GLY A 266 -23.12 -0.64 -21.12
N GLU A 267 -23.68 -1.27 -22.14
CA GLU A 267 -24.90 -2.10 -22.01
C GLU A 267 -24.60 -3.61 -22.08
N GLU A 268 -23.31 -4.01 -22.27
CA GLU A 268 -22.94 -5.43 -22.40
C GLU A 268 -22.90 -6.16 -21.03
N GLY A 269 -22.81 -7.48 -21.11
CA GLY A 269 -22.53 -8.36 -19.98
C GLY A 269 -21.03 -8.64 -19.85
N HIS A 270 -20.67 -9.76 -19.18
CA HIS A 270 -19.28 -10.15 -18.92
C HIS A 270 -18.54 -10.62 -20.18
N ASN A 271 -18.22 -9.68 -21.07
CA ASN A 271 -17.49 -9.94 -22.31
C ASN A 271 -16.75 -8.70 -22.80
N MET A 272 -15.79 -8.91 -23.71
CA MET A 272 -14.93 -7.85 -24.24
C MET A 272 -15.48 -7.13 -25.48
N LYS A 273 -16.75 -7.33 -25.88
CA LYS A 273 -17.30 -6.74 -27.10
C LYS A 273 -17.21 -5.19 -27.08
N GLN A 274 -17.65 -4.57 -25.99
CA GLN A 274 -17.49 -3.14 -25.80
C GLN A 274 -16.02 -2.76 -25.58
N GLY A 275 -15.30 -3.51 -24.71
CA GLY A 275 -13.89 -3.27 -24.40
C GLY A 275 -13.00 -3.22 -25.65
N ALA A 276 -13.22 -4.17 -26.58
CA ALA A 276 -12.51 -4.20 -27.87
C ALA A 276 -12.84 -3.00 -28.76
N ALA A 277 -14.11 -2.61 -28.83
CA ALA A 277 -14.56 -1.48 -29.64
C ALA A 277 -13.96 -0.15 -29.17
N ILE A 278 -13.80 0.03 -27.85
CA ILE A 278 -13.24 1.26 -27.26
C ILE A 278 -11.74 1.19 -26.95
N LEU A 279 -11.07 0.08 -27.24
CA LEU A 279 -9.64 -0.08 -26.95
C LEU A 279 -8.78 1.06 -27.51
N PRO A 280 -9.00 1.56 -28.75
CA PRO A 280 -8.25 2.72 -29.25
C PRO A 280 -8.45 3.96 -28.37
N ASP A 281 -9.66 4.27 -27.96
CA ASP A 281 -9.97 5.44 -27.15
C ASP A 281 -9.48 5.29 -25.71
N ALA A 282 -9.52 4.08 -25.15
CA ALA A 282 -8.95 3.77 -23.86
C ALA A 282 -7.43 3.99 -23.82
N LEU A 283 -6.73 3.54 -24.88
CA LEU A 283 -5.28 3.75 -25.02
C LEU A 283 -4.94 5.24 -25.18
N ARG A 284 -5.68 6.01 -26.02
CA ARG A 284 -5.51 7.47 -26.14
C ARG A 284 -5.67 8.16 -24.80
N TRP A 285 -6.73 7.82 -24.08
CA TRP A 285 -6.99 8.41 -22.77
C TRP A 285 -5.89 8.07 -21.76
N LEU A 286 -5.45 6.80 -21.72
CA LEU A 286 -4.42 6.33 -20.80
C LEU A 286 -3.06 7.00 -21.06
N TRP A 287 -2.70 7.21 -22.32
CA TRP A 287 -1.43 7.78 -22.74
C TRP A 287 -1.48 9.29 -23.03
N ARG A 288 -2.64 9.94 -22.77
CA ARG A 288 -2.74 11.39 -22.97
C ARG A 288 -1.71 12.15 -22.14
N GLY A 289 -1.14 13.19 -22.75
CA GLY A 289 -0.12 14.03 -22.11
C GLY A 289 1.27 13.40 -22.08
N TYR A 290 1.46 12.16 -22.57
CA TYR A 290 2.79 11.57 -22.67
C TYR A 290 3.74 12.49 -23.50
N PRO A 291 5.00 12.74 -23.05
CA PRO A 291 5.74 12.04 -21.99
C PRO A 291 5.66 12.69 -20.58
N GLN A 292 4.73 13.60 -20.32
CA GLN A 292 4.59 14.18 -18.99
C GLN A 292 4.31 13.08 -17.95
N ALA A 293 4.95 13.21 -16.78
CA ALA A 293 4.71 12.33 -15.64
C ALA A 293 3.26 12.42 -15.14
N ILE A 294 2.74 11.31 -14.68
CA ILE A 294 1.45 11.27 -14.00
C ILE A 294 1.64 11.83 -12.59
N ALA A 295 1.04 12.99 -12.32
CA ALA A 295 1.10 13.64 -11.03
C ALA A 295 -0.14 13.30 -10.19
N ILE A 296 0.05 13.26 -8.87
CA ILE A 296 -1.03 13.23 -7.89
C ILE A 296 -1.48 14.67 -7.68
N HIS A 297 -2.78 14.90 -7.71
CA HIS A 297 -3.36 16.22 -7.50
C HIS A 297 -4.27 16.20 -6.27
N GLU A 298 -4.10 17.18 -5.41
CA GLU A 298 -5.07 17.39 -4.33
C GLU A 298 -6.45 17.71 -4.96
N PRO A 299 -7.54 17.09 -4.47
CA PRO A 299 -8.87 17.36 -5.00
C PRO A 299 -9.23 18.84 -4.93
N PRO A 300 -9.90 19.40 -5.95
CA PRO A 300 -10.33 20.79 -5.93
C PRO A 300 -11.22 21.09 -4.71
N GLY A 301 -10.99 22.23 -4.06
CA GLY A 301 -11.76 22.67 -2.91
C GLY A 301 -11.28 22.18 -1.54
N MET A 302 -10.19 21.43 -1.49
CA MET A 302 -9.62 20.88 -0.26
C MET A 302 -9.32 21.94 0.85
N HIS A 303 -9.04 23.17 0.46
CA HIS A 303 -8.70 24.25 1.38
C HIS A 303 -9.85 25.26 1.59
N GLN A 304 -11.07 24.92 1.17
CA GLN A 304 -12.21 25.82 1.39
C GLN A 304 -12.69 25.73 2.84
N PRO A 305 -13.07 26.86 3.47
CA PRO A 305 -13.60 26.86 4.84
C PRO A 305 -14.82 25.95 4.97
N GLY A 306 -14.83 25.09 6.00
CA GLY A 306 -15.90 24.13 6.25
C GLY A 306 -15.87 22.86 5.41
N TRP A 307 -14.86 22.70 4.57
CA TRP A 307 -14.65 21.48 3.82
C TRP A 307 -13.80 20.48 4.63
N ASP A 308 -14.33 19.28 4.85
CA ASP A 308 -13.58 18.19 5.48
C ASP A 308 -12.84 17.42 4.39
N PRO A 309 -11.51 17.27 4.46
CA PRO A 309 -10.75 16.53 3.46
C PRO A 309 -11.38 15.16 3.21
N ARG A 310 -11.67 14.85 1.96
CA ARG A 310 -12.26 13.56 1.58
C ARG A 310 -11.42 12.38 2.06
N ALA A 311 -10.10 12.46 1.90
CA ALA A 311 -9.18 11.48 2.44
C ALA A 311 -8.38 12.10 3.59
N LYS A 312 -8.36 11.43 4.76
CA LYS A 312 -7.66 11.91 5.96
C LYS A 312 -6.17 12.14 5.73
N VAL A 313 -5.55 11.37 4.84
CA VAL A 313 -4.13 11.48 4.49
C VAL A 313 -3.70 12.90 4.14
N TYR A 314 -4.56 13.67 3.48
CA TYR A 314 -4.29 15.07 3.10
C TYR A 314 -4.16 16.02 4.30
N SER A 315 -4.74 15.68 5.44
CA SER A 315 -4.59 16.47 6.67
C SER A 315 -3.31 16.14 7.44
N LEU A 316 -2.64 15.04 7.10
CA LEU A 316 -1.46 14.54 7.81
C LEU A 316 -0.14 14.92 7.13
N VAL A 317 -0.10 14.87 5.79
CA VAL A 317 1.10 15.13 5.00
C VAL A 317 0.78 15.97 3.75
N ASN A 318 1.81 16.60 3.19
CA ASN A 318 1.74 17.21 1.88
C ASN A 318 2.13 16.17 0.82
N LEU A 319 1.22 15.86 -0.12
CA LEU A 319 1.47 14.85 -1.15
C LEU A 319 2.58 15.23 -2.14
N ASN A 320 2.86 16.53 -2.29
CA ASN A 320 3.90 17.02 -3.18
C ASN A 320 5.29 17.03 -2.51
N GLU A 321 5.38 16.67 -1.24
CA GLU A 321 6.64 16.55 -0.51
C GLU A 321 6.99 15.07 -0.35
N PRO A 322 8.00 14.57 -1.10
CA PRO A 322 8.43 13.18 -0.99
C PRO A 322 9.19 12.93 0.31
N TRP A 323 9.40 11.66 0.64
CA TRP A 323 10.34 11.27 1.67
C TRP A 323 11.77 11.68 1.28
N GLU A 324 12.50 12.24 2.24
CA GLU A 324 13.94 12.56 2.11
C GLU A 324 14.77 11.44 2.73
N GLU A 325 15.63 10.77 1.94
CA GLU A 325 16.64 9.85 2.50
C GLU A 325 17.73 10.65 3.20
N MET A 326 17.94 10.37 4.49
CA MET A 326 19.03 10.96 5.27
C MET A 326 20.34 10.23 4.98
N ASN A 327 21.46 10.94 5.02
CA ASN A 327 22.78 10.30 4.87
C ASN A 327 23.18 9.52 6.15
N ALA A 328 22.36 8.53 6.49
CA ALA A 328 22.50 7.71 7.70
C ALA A 328 22.26 6.25 7.39
N ARG A 329 22.92 5.37 8.14
CA ARG A 329 22.66 3.93 8.10
C ARG A 329 22.20 3.48 9.48
N VAL A 330 21.12 2.73 9.50
CA VAL A 330 20.43 2.27 10.71
C VAL A 330 20.61 0.76 10.82
N ARG A 331 20.67 0.23 12.03
CA ARG A 331 20.65 -1.21 12.26
C ARG A 331 19.28 -1.76 11.90
N THR A 332 19.23 -2.74 10.99
CA THR A 332 17.99 -3.32 10.49
C THR A 332 17.23 -4.18 11.51
N SER A 333 17.94 -4.73 12.50
CA SER A 333 17.38 -5.63 13.51
C SER A 333 16.86 -4.94 14.77
N VAL A 334 17.14 -3.63 14.94
CA VAL A 334 16.76 -2.86 16.13
C VAL A 334 16.22 -1.51 15.67
N GLY A 335 14.92 -1.39 15.68
CA GLY A 335 14.21 -0.18 15.25
C GLY A 335 14.18 0.92 16.31
N SER A 336 15.28 1.19 16.99
CA SER A 336 15.32 2.20 18.04
C SER A 336 15.45 3.59 17.46
N LEU A 337 14.42 4.37 17.61
CA LEU A 337 14.31 5.74 17.13
C LEU A 337 13.59 6.57 18.21
N THR A 338 14.18 7.70 18.64
CA THR A 338 13.56 8.61 19.60
C THR A 338 13.93 10.05 19.31
N ALA A 339 13.08 10.99 19.70
CA ALA A 339 13.34 12.42 19.53
C ALA A 339 13.49 13.12 20.89
N ALA A 340 14.60 13.80 21.11
CA ALA A 340 14.87 14.59 22.31
C ALA A 340 13.97 15.83 22.40
N LYS A 341 13.93 16.46 23.56
CA LYS A 341 13.10 17.66 23.80
C LYS A 341 13.39 18.82 22.86
N ASN A 342 14.62 18.96 22.39
CA ASN A 342 15.03 19.99 21.42
C ASN A 342 14.70 19.62 19.95
N GLY A 343 14.13 18.42 19.71
CA GLY A 343 13.78 17.94 18.38
C GLY A 343 14.83 17.08 17.68
N ASP A 344 16.05 16.99 18.19
CA ASP A 344 17.09 16.10 17.65
C ASP A 344 16.62 14.64 17.73
N VAL A 345 16.92 13.87 16.68
CA VAL A 345 16.50 12.47 16.57
C VAL A 345 17.69 11.56 16.80
N PHE A 346 17.54 10.59 17.71
CA PHE A 346 18.56 9.61 18.07
C PHE A 346 18.15 8.21 17.58
N PHE A 347 19.10 7.45 17.06
CA PHE A 347 18.86 6.11 16.54
C PHE A 347 20.10 5.20 16.68
N ALA A 348 19.84 3.88 16.69
CA ALA A 348 20.91 2.90 16.69
C ALA A 348 21.55 2.81 15.30
N GLY A 349 22.83 3.15 15.20
CA GLY A 349 23.63 3.04 13.99
C GLY A 349 23.99 1.59 13.62
N PRO A 350 24.72 1.36 12.52
CA PRO A 350 25.00 0.02 11.99
C PRO A 350 25.93 -0.82 12.88
N GLY A 351 26.72 -0.19 13.72
CA GLY A 351 27.58 -0.89 14.69
C GLY A 351 26.85 -1.32 15.96
N PRO A 352 27.31 -2.34 16.67
CA PRO A 352 26.60 -2.90 17.82
C PRO A 352 26.42 -1.92 18.99
N GLU A 353 27.19 -0.86 19.04
CA GLU A 353 27.22 0.08 20.18
C GLU A 353 27.14 1.54 19.72
N ASN A 354 26.82 1.79 18.45
CA ASN A 354 26.81 3.14 17.89
C ASN A 354 25.41 3.75 18.00
N ILE A 355 25.32 4.89 18.67
CA ILE A 355 24.15 5.75 18.61
C ILE A 355 24.49 6.94 17.72
N GLN A 356 23.61 7.26 16.80
CA GLN A 356 23.69 8.42 15.91
C GLN A 356 22.61 9.43 16.27
N ARG A 357 22.87 10.70 15.96
CA ARG A 357 21.97 11.82 16.13
C ARG A 357 21.81 12.55 14.80
N VAL A 358 20.58 12.87 14.44
CA VAL A 358 20.25 13.90 13.45
C VAL A 358 19.82 15.14 14.21
N ASP A 359 20.47 16.26 13.94
CA ASP A 359 20.09 17.55 14.52
C ASP A 359 18.97 18.24 13.71
N ASN A 360 18.52 19.41 14.18
CA ASN A 360 17.47 20.19 13.52
C ASN A 360 17.85 20.73 12.12
N HIS A 361 19.11 20.67 11.73
CA HIS A 361 19.60 21.05 10.40
C HIS A 361 19.66 19.83 9.45
N GLY A 362 19.50 18.62 9.99
CA GLY A 362 19.60 17.37 9.25
C GLY A 362 21.02 16.79 9.22
N ASP A 363 21.94 17.35 9.99
CA ASP A 363 23.31 16.85 10.08
C ASP A 363 23.37 15.59 10.96
N VAL A 364 23.99 14.53 10.41
CA VAL A 364 24.13 13.24 11.08
C VAL A 364 25.47 13.15 11.79
N THR A 365 25.45 12.91 13.09
CA THR A 365 26.65 12.73 13.92
C THR A 365 26.57 11.43 14.70
N THR A 366 27.73 10.78 14.93
CA THR A 366 27.81 9.60 15.80
C THR A 366 28.23 10.05 17.19
N LEU A 367 27.51 9.60 18.22
CA LEU A 367 27.88 9.90 19.60
C LEU A 367 29.24 9.26 19.95
N PRO A 368 30.10 9.95 20.72
CA PRO A 368 31.42 9.44 21.06
C PRO A 368 31.40 8.20 21.96
N ARG A 369 30.30 8.00 22.66
CA ARG A 369 30.11 6.88 23.58
C ARG A 369 29.50 5.67 22.90
N ARG A 370 30.00 4.49 23.22
CA ARG A 370 29.46 3.21 22.76
C ARG A 370 28.48 2.65 23.78
N ILE A 371 27.22 2.48 23.38
CA ILE A 371 26.15 1.94 24.22
C ILE A 371 25.49 0.82 23.44
N PRO A 372 25.56 -0.44 23.90
CA PRO A 372 24.88 -1.55 23.28
C PRO A 372 23.38 -1.41 23.54
N THR A 373 22.65 -0.84 22.58
CA THR A 373 21.23 -0.55 22.77
C THR A 373 20.33 -1.44 21.92
N GLY A 374 19.23 -1.88 22.54
CA GLY A 374 18.09 -2.53 21.89
C GLY A 374 16.95 -1.57 21.60
N ALA A 375 16.67 -0.63 22.50
CA ALA A 375 15.62 0.37 22.37
C ALA A 375 16.05 1.71 22.96
N LEU A 376 15.50 2.81 22.45
CA LEU A 376 15.76 4.17 22.90
C LEU A 376 14.47 4.91 23.22
N ALA A 377 14.47 5.74 24.27
CA ALA A 377 13.43 6.72 24.54
C ALA A 377 14.03 7.99 25.14
N SER A 378 13.41 9.13 24.86
CA SER A 378 13.80 10.41 25.44
C SER A 378 12.99 10.72 26.67
N GLY A 379 13.65 11.19 27.74
CA GLY A 379 13.01 11.61 28.98
C GLY A 379 12.75 13.12 29.06
N PRO A 380 11.86 13.54 29.98
CA PRO A 380 11.59 14.95 30.26
C PRO A 380 12.81 15.67 30.88
N ASP A 381 13.71 14.92 31.51
CA ASP A 381 14.96 15.39 32.11
C ASP A 381 16.07 15.69 31.06
N GLY A 382 15.77 15.53 29.77
CA GLY A 382 16.69 15.76 28.65
C GLY A 382 17.63 14.59 28.39
N LYS A 383 17.52 13.49 29.12
CA LYS A 383 18.33 12.28 28.93
C LYS A 383 17.73 11.33 27.92
N ILE A 384 18.61 10.53 27.34
CA ILE A 384 18.22 9.38 26.53
C ILE A 384 18.26 8.13 27.41
N TYR A 385 17.20 7.38 27.40
CA TYR A 385 17.07 6.09 28.04
C TYR A 385 17.30 4.99 27.01
N ALA A 386 18.09 3.99 27.35
CA ALA A 386 18.43 2.90 26.47
C ALA A 386 18.23 1.55 27.18
N ALA A 387 17.56 0.62 26.53
CA ALA A 387 17.59 -0.78 26.91
C ALA A 387 18.88 -1.43 26.42
N GLU A 388 19.59 -2.11 27.32
CA GLU A 388 20.77 -2.92 27.01
C GLU A 388 20.46 -4.42 27.22
N PRO A 389 19.86 -5.12 26.23
CA PRO A 389 19.43 -6.51 26.39
C PRO A 389 20.57 -7.46 26.79
N ALA A 390 21.76 -7.27 26.23
CA ALA A 390 22.94 -8.08 26.55
C ALA A 390 23.40 -7.96 28.01
N HIS A 391 22.99 -6.89 28.70
CA HIS A 391 23.33 -6.62 30.10
C HIS A 391 22.11 -6.67 31.03
N HIS A 392 20.93 -7.03 30.51
CA HIS A 392 19.66 -7.13 31.25
C HIS A 392 19.36 -5.88 32.08
N ARG A 393 19.51 -4.68 31.47
CA ARG A 393 19.34 -3.41 32.20
C ARG A 393 18.83 -2.29 31.32
N ILE A 394 18.28 -1.27 31.95
CA ILE A 394 17.98 0.03 31.33
C ILE A 394 18.92 1.07 31.91
N VAL A 395 19.49 1.89 31.06
CA VAL A 395 20.39 2.99 31.42
C VAL A 395 19.85 4.32 30.92
N SER A 396 20.26 5.43 31.56
CA SER A 396 20.10 6.79 31.02
C SER A 396 21.43 7.46 30.83
N PHE A 397 21.52 8.36 29.85
CA PHE A 397 22.74 9.12 29.56
C PHE A 397 22.43 10.48 28.96
N ASP A 398 23.31 11.46 29.20
CA ASP A 398 23.35 12.74 28.48
C ASP A 398 24.17 12.59 27.20
N ILE A 399 24.04 13.52 26.23
CA ILE A 399 24.81 13.51 24.98
C ILE A 399 26.32 13.48 25.25
N ASP A 400 26.78 14.23 26.26
CA ASP A 400 28.17 14.36 26.65
C ASP A 400 28.47 13.69 28.00
N GLY A 401 27.49 13.05 28.62
CA GLY A 401 27.51 12.76 30.02
C GLY A 401 27.69 11.31 30.43
N ASP A 402 27.63 11.11 31.72
CA ASP A 402 27.79 9.83 32.38
C ASP A 402 26.55 8.96 32.24
N GLN A 403 26.80 7.69 31.97
CA GLN A 403 25.75 6.66 31.96
C GLN A 403 25.38 6.31 33.40
N LYS A 404 24.05 6.28 33.66
CA LYS A 404 23.49 5.83 34.94
C LYS A 404 22.60 4.62 34.69
N VAL A 405 22.74 3.58 35.50
CA VAL A 405 21.81 2.45 35.53
C VAL A 405 20.51 2.90 36.16
N VAL A 406 19.41 2.73 35.43
CA VAL A 406 18.04 3.05 35.83
C VAL A 406 17.33 1.83 36.41
N ALA A 407 17.46 0.66 35.76
CA ALA A 407 16.90 -0.60 36.22
C ALA A 407 17.81 -1.77 35.86
N GLN A 408 17.79 -2.83 36.67
CA GLN A 408 18.53 -4.08 36.47
C GLN A 408 17.58 -5.27 36.39
N ASN A 409 18.05 -6.35 35.78
CA ASN A 409 17.30 -7.59 35.56
C ASN A 409 16.01 -7.35 34.72
N VAL A 410 16.17 -6.59 33.64
CA VAL A 410 15.08 -6.19 32.73
C VAL A 410 15.44 -6.58 31.32
N GLU A 411 14.53 -7.29 30.66
CA GLU A 411 14.53 -7.57 29.22
C GLU A 411 13.56 -6.60 28.54
N ALA A 412 14.05 -5.45 28.06
CA ALA A 412 13.20 -4.47 27.40
C ALA A 412 13.49 -4.43 25.90
N ASN A 413 12.46 -4.68 25.07
CA ASN A 413 12.50 -4.60 23.62
C ASN A 413 12.05 -3.23 23.10
N ALA A 414 11.17 -2.55 23.84
CA ALA A 414 10.79 -1.16 23.63
C ALA A 414 10.50 -0.49 24.98
N LEU A 415 10.65 0.83 25.04
CA LEU A 415 10.38 1.61 26.26
C LEU A 415 9.86 3.01 25.93
N VAL A 416 9.09 3.60 26.85
CA VAL A 416 8.63 4.99 26.81
C VAL A 416 8.79 5.60 28.20
N VAL A 417 9.21 6.87 28.27
CA VAL A 417 9.44 7.60 29.53
C VAL A 417 8.28 8.58 29.74
N THR A 418 7.70 8.57 30.95
CA THR A 418 6.62 9.48 31.34
C THR A 418 7.15 10.86 31.72
N SER A 419 6.28 11.85 31.83
CA SER A 419 6.59 13.20 32.33
C SER A 419 7.16 13.21 33.77
N HIS A 420 7.00 12.12 34.50
CA HIS A 420 7.50 11.95 35.89
C HIS A 420 8.85 11.21 35.97
N ASN A 421 9.56 10.99 34.84
CA ASN A 421 10.79 10.17 34.76
C ASN A 421 10.60 8.72 35.23
N THR A 422 9.42 8.19 35.17
CA THR A 422 9.13 6.76 35.25
C THR A 422 9.03 6.21 33.84
N LEU A 423 9.06 4.90 33.66
CA LEU A 423 8.97 4.34 32.32
C LEU A 423 8.14 3.08 32.26
N TYR A 424 7.50 2.87 31.13
CA TYR A 424 6.92 1.58 30.72
C TYR A 424 7.83 0.92 29.69
N PHE A 425 7.85 -0.41 29.70
CA PHE A 425 8.58 -1.21 28.72
C PHE A 425 7.82 -2.47 28.34
N VAL A 426 8.14 -3.05 27.20
CA VAL A 426 7.65 -4.39 26.82
C VAL A 426 8.80 -5.38 26.85
N ASP A 427 8.53 -6.55 27.39
CA ASP A 427 9.34 -7.74 27.33
C ASP A 427 8.67 -8.73 26.35
N GLU A 428 9.29 -8.89 25.19
CA GLU A 428 8.77 -9.75 24.11
C GLU A 428 8.84 -11.24 24.48
N GLN A 429 9.84 -11.65 25.26
CA GLN A 429 10.03 -13.06 25.62
C GLN A 429 8.96 -13.53 26.61
N THR A 430 8.72 -12.73 27.63
CA THR A 430 7.72 -13.03 28.64
C THR A 430 6.31 -12.56 28.24
N LYS A 431 6.21 -11.77 27.16
CA LYS A 431 4.96 -11.16 26.66
C LYS A 431 4.28 -10.30 27.71
N THR A 432 5.05 -9.48 28.40
CA THR A 432 4.57 -8.65 29.50
C THR A 432 4.83 -7.17 29.26
N VAL A 433 4.04 -6.33 29.91
CA VAL A 433 4.31 -4.91 30.07
C VAL A 433 4.86 -4.66 31.46
N GLY A 434 6.00 -4.03 31.54
CA GLY A 434 6.68 -3.67 32.77
C GLY A 434 6.65 -2.17 33.02
N TYR A 435 6.91 -1.78 34.26
CA TYR A 435 7.02 -0.42 34.75
C TYR A 435 8.25 -0.27 35.65
N VAL A 436 8.94 0.84 35.54
CA VAL A 436 10.07 1.20 36.42
C VAL A 436 9.77 2.54 37.08
N ASP A 437 9.81 2.59 38.42
CA ASP A 437 9.63 3.82 39.17
C ASP A 437 10.91 4.67 39.23
N THR A 438 10.83 5.86 39.81
CA THR A 438 11.98 6.79 39.94
C THR A 438 13.13 6.26 40.80
N ASN A 439 12.90 5.21 41.60
CA ASN A 439 13.92 4.53 42.40
C ASN A 439 14.52 3.33 41.68
N GLY A 440 14.12 3.05 40.44
CA GLY A 440 14.59 1.91 39.67
C GLY A 440 13.91 0.58 40.03
N LYS A 441 12.81 0.60 40.77
CA LYS A 441 12.06 -0.61 41.14
C LYS A 441 11.19 -1.06 39.96
N VAL A 442 11.42 -2.28 39.53
CA VAL A 442 10.70 -2.92 38.41
C VAL A 442 9.44 -3.61 38.91
N ARG A 443 8.33 -3.45 38.16
CA ARG A 443 7.08 -4.18 38.34
C ARG A 443 6.53 -4.61 37.01
N PHE A 444 5.97 -5.81 36.89
CA PHE A 444 5.19 -6.22 35.74
C PHE A 444 3.73 -5.82 35.97
N VAL A 445 3.20 -5.01 35.09
CA VAL A 445 1.88 -4.35 35.29
C VAL A 445 0.79 -4.93 34.40
N TYR A 446 1.19 -5.71 33.39
CA TYR A 446 0.27 -6.51 32.60
C TYR A 446 0.93 -7.85 32.25
N GLY A 447 0.18 -8.96 32.44
CA GLY A 447 0.70 -10.31 32.37
C GLY A 447 0.74 -10.95 30.99
N ALA A 448 1.45 -12.07 30.90
CA ALA A 448 1.57 -12.88 29.70
C ALA A 448 0.22 -13.48 29.27
N GLY A 449 -0.07 -13.46 27.98
CA GLY A 449 -1.06 -14.34 27.37
C GLY A 449 -2.13 -13.69 26.51
N GLU A 450 -2.41 -12.40 26.64
CA GLU A 450 -3.42 -11.71 25.82
C GLU A 450 -2.81 -11.00 24.63
N ILE A 451 -1.64 -10.36 24.77
CA ILE A 451 -0.88 -9.79 23.67
C ILE A 451 0.01 -10.88 23.07
N GLY A 452 -0.18 -11.18 21.80
CA GLY A 452 0.53 -12.29 21.12
C GLY A 452 2.06 -12.11 21.11
N ARG A 453 2.52 -10.91 20.71
CA ARG A 453 3.93 -10.51 20.68
C ARG A 453 4.03 -8.98 20.81
N PRO A 454 4.14 -8.44 22.04
CA PRO A 454 4.28 -7.00 22.25
C PRO A 454 5.61 -6.52 21.62
N SER A 455 5.55 -5.49 20.78
CA SER A 455 6.72 -5.05 19.98
C SER A 455 7.13 -3.59 20.19
N ALA A 456 6.17 -2.70 20.40
CA ALA A 456 6.42 -1.28 20.67
C ALA A 456 5.35 -0.72 21.60
N LEU A 457 5.59 0.46 22.17
CA LEU A 457 4.62 1.16 23.01
C LEU A 457 4.80 2.68 22.91
N THR A 458 3.70 3.41 23.15
CA THR A 458 3.69 4.87 23.27
C THR A 458 2.65 5.33 24.29
N LEU A 459 2.77 6.55 24.76
CA LEU A 459 1.81 7.20 25.63
C LEU A 459 0.90 8.12 24.82
N SER A 460 -0.39 8.22 25.21
CA SER A 460 -1.24 9.30 24.70
C SER A 460 -0.68 10.67 25.06
N PRO A 461 -1.04 11.74 24.31
CA PRO A 461 -0.48 13.07 24.54
C PRO A 461 -0.66 13.59 25.97
N ASP A 462 -1.73 13.17 26.66
CA ASP A 462 -2.05 13.53 28.06
C ASP A 462 -1.54 12.47 29.07
N GLU A 463 -0.82 11.45 28.63
CA GLU A 463 -0.35 10.31 29.41
C GLU A 463 -1.48 9.55 30.14
N GLY A 464 -2.72 9.68 29.67
CA GLY A 464 -3.87 8.97 30.22
C GLY A 464 -4.01 7.53 29.72
N MET A 465 -3.39 7.22 28.58
CA MET A 465 -3.44 5.92 27.91
C MET A 465 -2.04 5.43 27.54
N LEU A 466 -1.85 4.12 27.64
CA LEU A 466 -0.69 3.41 27.09
C LEU A 466 -1.14 2.57 25.91
N VAL A 467 -0.55 2.80 24.74
CA VAL A 467 -0.74 1.95 23.55
C VAL A 467 0.38 0.94 23.47
N VAL A 468 0.04 -0.33 23.30
CA VAL A 468 1.00 -1.44 23.11
C VAL A 468 0.68 -2.16 21.82
N THR A 469 1.67 -2.28 20.94
CA THR A 469 1.50 -2.96 19.65
C THR A 469 1.65 -4.47 19.80
N ASP A 470 0.89 -5.21 18.98
CA ASP A 470 1.03 -6.67 18.86
C ASP A 470 1.52 -7.04 17.46
N TRP A 471 2.78 -7.48 17.35
CA TRP A 471 3.42 -7.86 16.09
C TRP A 471 2.70 -9.03 15.39
N GLN A 472 2.06 -9.90 16.14
CA GLN A 472 1.31 -11.04 15.62
C GLN A 472 -0.16 -10.73 15.37
N GLY A 473 -0.77 -9.92 16.25
CA GLY A 473 -2.20 -9.68 16.24
C GLY A 473 -2.62 -8.61 15.24
N ARG A 474 -3.87 -8.68 14.77
CA ARG A 474 -4.51 -7.63 13.97
C ARG A 474 -4.75 -6.35 14.77
N PHE A 475 -4.84 -6.47 16.10
CA PHE A 475 -5.16 -5.36 16.99
C PHE A 475 -3.95 -4.96 17.82
N SER A 476 -3.68 -3.65 17.88
CA SER A 476 -2.86 -3.07 18.93
C SER A 476 -3.75 -2.71 20.13
N TRP A 477 -3.18 -2.77 21.32
CA TRP A 477 -3.87 -2.66 22.59
C TRP A 477 -3.84 -1.24 23.14
N SER A 478 -4.89 -0.84 23.85
CA SER A 478 -4.96 0.39 24.64
C SER A 478 -5.25 0.07 26.08
N PHE A 479 -4.53 0.69 27.01
CA PHE A 479 -4.68 0.56 28.45
C PHE A 479 -4.87 1.93 29.08
N GLN A 480 -5.82 2.06 29.98
CA GLN A 480 -5.94 3.26 30.80
C GLN A 480 -4.86 3.27 31.88
N ILE A 481 -4.16 4.38 32.05
CA ILE A 481 -3.23 4.62 33.16
C ILE A 481 -4.03 5.20 34.30
N VAL A 482 -4.23 4.42 35.37
CA VAL A 482 -5.05 4.80 36.55
C VAL A 482 -4.20 5.25 37.73
N GLY A 483 -2.88 5.26 37.57
CA GLY A 483 -1.88 5.70 38.57
C GLY A 483 -0.50 5.27 38.15
N GLU A 484 0.54 5.69 38.86
CA GLU A 484 1.93 5.35 38.56
C GLU A 484 2.15 3.83 38.52
N GLY A 485 2.44 3.32 37.31
CA GLY A 485 2.63 1.89 37.09
C GLY A 485 1.38 1.06 37.34
N SER A 486 0.18 1.60 37.17
CA SER A 486 -1.09 0.88 37.28
C SER A 486 -1.89 1.02 35.99
N LEU A 487 -2.14 -0.10 35.31
CA LEU A 487 -2.94 -0.18 34.10
C LEU A 487 -4.29 -0.83 34.38
N ALA A 488 -5.33 -0.33 33.72
CA ALA A 488 -6.69 -0.88 33.78
C ALA A 488 -7.32 -0.85 32.36
N ASN A 489 -8.45 -1.55 32.22
CA ASN A 489 -9.29 -1.51 31.03
C ASN A 489 -8.50 -1.76 29.73
N GLY A 490 -7.61 -2.75 29.73
CA GLY A 490 -6.83 -3.16 28.55
C GLY A 490 -7.73 -3.84 27.53
N GLU A 491 -7.73 -3.35 26.29
CA GLU A 491 -8.53 -3.89 25.18
C GLU A 491 -7.75 -3.94 23.88
N PRO A 492 -8.04 -4.92 22.97
CA PRO A 492 -7.57 -4.92 21.59
C PRO A 492 -8.32 -3.84 20.79
N TYR A 493 -7.77 -2.64 20.74
CA TYR A 493 -8.49 -1.42 20.40
C TYR A 493 -8.27 -0.92 18.97
N TYR A 494 -7.01 -0.86 18.52
CA TYR A 494 -6.66 -0.34 17.21
C TYR A 494 -6.60 -1.47 16.17
N ARG A 495 -7.60 -1.53 15.29
CA ARG A 495 -7.65 -2.55 14.24
C ARG A 495 -6.82 -2.11 13.03
N LEU A 496 -5.77 -2.88 12.71
CA LEU A 496 -4.90 -2.63 11.57
C LEU A 496 -5.32 -3.44 10.34
N GLU A 497 -5.05 -2.92 9.14
CA GLU A 497 -5.11 -3.71 7.92
C GLU A 497 -3.91 -4.66 7.86
N MET A 498 -4.18 -5.88 7.38
CA MET A 498 -3.18 -6.93 7.33
C MET A 498 -2.50 -6.94 5.96
N PRO A 499 -1.17 -7.02 5.90
CA PRO A 499 -0.47 -7.14 4.63
C PRO A 499 -0.61 -8.55 4.05
N GLU A 500 -0.78 -8.65 2.73
CA GLU A 500 -0.61 -9.89 1.98
C GLU A 500 0.68 -9.80 1.15
N GLN A 501 1.77 -10.33 1.68
CA GLN A 501 3.08 -10.31 1.02
C GLN A 501 3.55 -11.71 0.71
N PHE A 502 4.15 -11.88 -0.46
CA PHE A 502 4.68 -13.17 -0.89
C PHE A 502 5.79 -13.68 0.06
N GLY A 503 5.63 -14.91 0.51
CA GLY A 503 6.59 -15.57 1.40
C GLY A 503 6.41 -15.25 2.88
N GLU A 504 5.47 -14.38 3.23
CA GLU A 504 5.17 -14.00 4.59
C GLU A 504 3.77 -14.47 5.01
N PRO A 505 3.53 -14.77 6.29
CA PRO A 505 2.19 -15.07 6.78
C PRO A 505 1.27 -13.85 6.67
N ASP A 506 0.10 -14.02 6.08
CA ASP A 506 -0.90 -12.98 5.86
C ASP A 506 -1.76 -12.63 7.10
N TRP A 507 -1.60 -13.39 8.19
CA TRP A 507 -2.28 -13.15 9.47
C TRP A 507 -1.45 -12.37 10.51
N LEU A 508 -0.25 -11.91 10.14
CA LEU A 508 0.62 -11.13 11.02
C LEU A 508 0.58 -9.65 10.64
N SER A 509 0.30 -8.77 11.61
CA SER A 509 0.36 -7.32 11.40
C SER A 509 1.79 -6.83 11.16
N ARG A 510 2.75 -7.48 11.79
CA ARG A 510 4.18 -7.13 11.79
C ARG A 510 4.45 -5.67 12.18
N VAL A 511 3.55 -5.12 13.00
CA VAL A 511 3.72 -3.77 13.54
C VAL A 511 4.91 -3.73 14.47
N SER A 512 5.86 -2.81 14.22
CA SER A 512 7.16 -2.79 14.89
C SER A 512 7.52 -1.45 15.55
N GLY A 513 6.75 -0.41 15.30
CA GLY A 513 6.91 0.91 15.89
C GLY A 513 5.58 1.62 16.06
N VAL A 514 5.50 2.55 17.00
CA VAL A 514 4.31 3.36 17.26
C VAL A 514 4.69 4.74 17.80
N ALA A 515 3.97 5.78 17.36
CA ALA A 515 4.08 7.14 17.88
C ALA A 515 2.70 7.82 17.89
N GLU A 516 2.56 8.91 18.61
CA GLU A 516 1.35 9.73 18.62
C GLU A 516 1.64 11.20 18.27
N ASP A 517 0.66 11.87 17.68
CA ASP A 517 0.69 13.32 17.48
C ASP A 517 -0.12 14.03 18.59
N THR A 518 0.01 15.35 18.67
CA THR A 518 -0.68 16.19 19.68
C THR A 518 -2.20 16.16 19.56
N THR A 519 -2.74 15.66 18.46
CA THR A 519 -4.20 15.51 18.27
C THR A 519 -4.73 14.16 18.74
N GLY A 520 -3.83 13.26 19.18
CA GLY A 520 -4.18 11.89 19.62
C GLY A 520 -4.32 10.89 18.48
N MET A 521 -3.82 11.21 17.28
CA MET A 521 -3.70 10.23 16.21
C MET A 521 -2.51 9.30 16.50
N VAL A 522 -2.72 8.00 16.32
CA VAL A 522 -1.73 6.95 16.59
C VAL A 522 -1.17 6.40 15.28
N TYR A 523 0.13 6.45 15.13
CA TYR A 523 0.89 6.06 13.92
C TYR A 523 1.57 4.72 14.15
N PHE A 524 1.27 3.73 13.31
CA PHE A 524 1.81 2.37 13.40
C PHE A 524 2.70 2.06 12.21
N ALA A 525 3.96 1.70 12.49
CA ALA A 525 4.91 1.23 11.48
C ALA A 525 4.56 -0.22 11.06
N THR A 526 4.14 -0.41 9.81
CA THR A 526 3.69 -1.70 9.27
C THR A 526 4.25 -1.95 7.88
N PRO A 527 4.18 -3.19 7.35
CA PRO A 527 4.57 -3.48 5.97
C PRO A 527 3.73 -2.78 4.90
N LEU A 528 2.49 -2.39 5.21
CA LEU A 528 1.64 -1.61 4.28
C LEU A 528 2.02 -0.13 4.22
N GLY A 529 2.90 0.33 5.09
CA GLY A 529 3.22 1.73 5.33
C GLY A 529 2.88 2.15 6.76
N ILE A 530 2.72 3.44 6.99
CA ILE A 530 2.34 3.97 8.30
C ILE A 530 0.82 3.99 8.37
N GLN A 531 0.24 3.11 9.16
CA GLN A 531 -1.19 3.10 9.43
C GLN A 531 -1.52 4.09 10.54
N VAL A 532 -2.44 5.01 10.30
CA VAL A 532 -2.78 6.07 11.23
C VAL A 532 -4.21 5.89 11.71
N CYS A 533 -4.36 5.67 13.02
CA CYS A 533 -5.65 5.52 13.67
C CYS A 533 -6.04 6.79 14.43
N GLU A 534 -7.32 7.10 14.45
CA GLU A 534 -7.87 8.11 15.35
C GLU A 534 -7.89 7.59 16.80
N ALA A 535 -7.96 8.51 17.76
CA ALA A 535 -8.03 8.17 19.18
C ALA A 535 -9.23 7.26 19.56
N ASN A 536 -10.24 7.14 18.69
CA ASN A 536 -11.38 6.22 18.83
C ASN A 536 -11.11 4.81 18.28
N GLY A 537 -9.88 4.49 17.84
CA GLY A 537 -9.47 3.19 17.31
C GLY A 537 -9.72 2.98 15.81
N ARG A 538 -10.33 3.96 15.11
CA ARG A 538 -10.65 3.87 13.69
C ARG A 538 -9.41 4.12 12.83
N LEU A 539 -9.05 3.20 11.93
CA LEU A 539 -8.04 3.43 10.91
C LEU A 539 -8.52 4.48 9.90
N ALA A 540 -7.83 5.61 9.87
CA ALA A 540 -8.19 6.79 9.08
C ALA A 540 -7.31 6.99 7.83
N ALA A 541 -6.01 6.63 7.91
CA ALA A 541 -5.07 6.81 6.82
C ALA A 541 -3.97 5.75 6.81
N ILE A 542 -3.38 5.54 5.63
CA ILE A 542 -2.15 4.75 5.43
C ILE A 542 -1.21 5.59 4.58
N LEU A 543 -0.07 6.00 5.15
CA LEU A 543 0.96 6.74 4.41
C LEU A 543 1.89 5.75 3.72
N ASN A 544 2.19 6.02 2.45
CA ASN A 544 3.07 5.16 1.66
C ASN A 544 4.49 5.16 2.23
N PRO A 545 5.17 4.00 2.26
CA PRO A 545 6.60 3.94 2.59
C PRO A 545 7.44 4.59 1.48
N PRO A 546 8.66 5.07 1.77
CA PRO A 546 9.56 5.61 0.73
C PRO A 546 10.09 4.55 -0.24
N GLU A 547 10.23 3.33 0.21
CA GLU A 547 10.74 2.19 -0.57
C GLU A 547 9.77 0.99 -0.44
N HIS A 548 10.11 -0.11 -1.08
CA HIS A 548 9.39 -1.38 -0.93
C HIS A 548 10.04 -2.20 0.19
N GLY A 549 9.65 -1.99 1.42
CA GLY A 549 10.19 -2.69 2.57
C GLY A 549 9.31 -2.51 3.81
N ASN A 550 9.75 -3.09 4.91
CA ASN A 550 9.07 -2.94 6.18
C ASN A 550 9.59 -1.69 6.90
N ILE A 551 8.70 -0.79 7.24
CA ILE A 551 9.02 0.28 8.19
C ILE A 551 9.23 -0.37 9.55
N VAL A 552 10.40 -0.12 10.16
CA VAL A 552 10.77 -0.77 11.43
C VAL A 552 10.42 0.10 12.62
N ASN A 553 10.56 1.44 12.50
CA ASN A 553 10.20 2.36 13.57
C ASN A 553 9.88 3.75 13.02
N LEU A 554 9.24 4.58 13.85
CA LEU A 554 8.88 5.94 13.50
C LEU A 554 8.87 6.88 14.72
N VAL A 555 9.17 8.16 14.50
CA VAL A 555 9.10 9.21 15.53
C VAL A 555 8.89 10.58 14.91
N PHE A 556 8.20 11.46 15.64
CA PHE A 556 8.15 12.89 15.30
C PHE A 556 9.38 13.63 15.89
N GLY A 557 10.11 14.33 15.04
CA GLY A 557 11.31 15.09 15.40
C GLY A 557 11.36 16.45 14.70
N GLY A 558 12.54 17.09 14.72
CA GLY A 558 12.72 18.46 14.26
C GLY A 558 12.31 19.49 15.32
N LYS A 559 12.74 20.73 15.14
CA LYS A 559 12.54 21.81 16.11
C LYS A 559 11.07 22.02 16.51
N ASP A 560 10.19 21.94 15.54
CA ASP A 560 8.73 22.13 15.72
C ASP A 560 7.97 20.81 15.84
N ARG A 561 8.66 19.67 15.81
CA ARG A 561 8.12 18.29 15.82
C ARG A 561 7.15 17.98 14.71
N ASP A 562 7.33 18.59 13.59
CA ASP A 562 6.54 18.42 12.36
C ASP A 562 7.26 17.62 11.27
N TRP A 563 8.39 16.98 11.62
CA TRP A 563 9.08 16.01 10.78
C TRP A 563 8.83 14.59 11.27
N LEU A 564 8.24 13.77 10.42
CA LEU A 564 8.08 12.34 10.66
C LEU A 564 9.33 11.60 10.15
N TYR A 565 10.07 10.98 11.06
CA TYR A 565 11.24 10.16 10.76
C TYR A 565 10.86 8.69 10.82
N ILE A 566 11.36 7.90 9.88
CA ILE A 566 11.16 6.45 9.84
C ILE A 566 12.47 5.73 9.51
N THR A 567 12.54 4.46 9.91
CA THR A 567 13.61 3.55 9.49
C THR A 567 13.03 2.45 8.59
N GLU A 568 13.62 2.29 7.40
CA GLU A 568 13.26 1.28 6.42
C GLU A 568 14.51 0.77 5.71
N ASN A 569 14.63 -0.55 5.48
CA ASN A 569 15.76 -1.17 4.75
C ASN A 569 17.16 -0.75 5.23
N GLY A 570 17.33 -0.46 6.53
CA GLY A 570 18.59 0.00 7.09
C GLY A 570 18.96 1.46 6.76
N LYS A 571 18.00 2.24 6.30
CA LYS A 571 18.11 3.66 6.02
C LYS A 571 17.21 4.46 6.96
N LEU A 572 17.52 5.74 7.11
CA LEU A 572 16.69 6.72 7.78
C LEU A 572 16.07 7.65 6.74
N PHE A 573 14.76 7.83 6.82
CA PHE A 573 14.01 8.78 6.00
C PHE A 573 13.29 9.78 6.88
N ARG A 574 13.01 10.97 6.34
CA ARG A 574 12.11 11.94 6.97
C ARG A 574 11.15 12.54 5.96
N ARG A 575 10.00 13.00 6.45
CA ARG A 575 9.01 13.73 5.68
C ARG A 575 8.34 14.77 6.54
N HIS A 576 8.06 15.93 5.97
CA HIS A 576 7.33 16.97 6.66
C HIS A 576 5.86 16.56 6.87
N ALA A 577 5.37 16.71 8.09
CA ALA A 577 3.99 16.44 8.47
C ALA A 577 3.23 17.76 8.70
N ARG A 578 1.93 17.74 8.46
CA ARG A 578 1.02 18.86 8.76
C ARG A 578 0.56 18.89 10.23
N VAL A 579 1.01 17.91 11.01
CA VAL A 579 0.72 17.71 12.42
C VAL A 579 2.02 17.71 13.22
N LYS A 580 1.91 17.79 14.53
CA LYS A 580 3.08 17.83 15.43
C LYS A 580 3.07 16.65 16.38
N GLY A 581 4.22 16.05 16.57
CA GLY A 581 4.41 15.03 17.60
C GLY A 581 4.47 15.60 19.01
N VAL A 582 4.23 14.73 20.00
CA VAL A 582 4.27 15.10 21.43
C VAL A 582 5.72 15.30 21.87
N ALA A 583 5.98 16.36 22.62
CA ALA A 583 7.31 16.59 23.21
C ALA A 583 7.49 15.77 24.50
N PRO A 584 8.65 15.12 24.73
CA PRO A 584 8.91 14.40 25.96
C PRO A 584 8.68 15.29 27.20
N GLY A 585 7.88 14.77 28.15
CA GLY A 585 7.58 15.46 29.40
C GLY A 585 6.69 16.71 29.27
N SER A 586 5.97 16.84 28.19
CA SER A 586 5.05 17.95 27.98
C SER A 586 3.64 17.40 27.67
N PRO A 587 2.98 16.76 28.66
CA PRO A 587 1.67 16.20 28.43
C PRO A 587 0.64 17.28 28.12
N GLU A 588 -0.16 17.02 27.09
CA GLU A 588 -1.21 17.92 26.61
C GLU A 588 -2.47 17.12 26.28
N LYS A 589 -3.62 17.61 26.75
CA LYS A 589 -4.89 16.91 26.49
C LYS A 589 -5.27 17.05 25.02
N PRO A 590 -5.37 15.93 24.25
CA PRO A 590 -5.78 15.99 22.88
C PRO A 590 -7.23 16.42 22.72
N PRO A 591 -7.62 16.97 21.56
CA PRO A 591 -9.01 17.27 21.25
C PRO A 591 -9.85 15.98 21.25
N LYS A 592 -11.14 16.12 21.56
CA LYS A 592 -12.08 15.00 21.46
C LYS A 592 -12.10 14.53 19.99
N PRO A 593 -11.94 13.21 19.73
CA PRO A 593 -12.01 12.72 18.36
C PRO A 593 -13.39 12.97 17.75
N SER A 594 -13.41 13.25 16.44
CA SER A 594 -14.67 13.37 15.68
C SER A 594 -15.39 12.03 15.64
N LEU A 595 -16.72 12.08 15.62
CA LEU A 595 -17.59 10.90 15.53
C LEU A 595 -17.49 10.24 14.15
#